data_2bb372a53227f49f5f7be21a717a55cb
#
_entry.id   2bb372a53227f49f5f7be21a717a55cb
#
_cell.length_a   1.000
_cell.length_b   1.000
_cell.length_c   1.000
_cell.angle_alpha   90.00
_cell.angle_beta   90.00
_cell.angle_gamma   90.00
#
_symmetry.space_group_name_H-M   'P 1'
#
loop_
_entity.id
_entity.type
_entity.pdbx_description
1 polymer ?
#
loop_
_entity_poly.entity_id
_entity_poly.type
_entity_poly.pdbx_seq_one_letter_code
_entity_poly.pdbx_strand_id
1 'polypeptide(L)'
;MARYTGPITKKSRRLKTDLVGGDKNFDLRPFPPGQHGRRRSQEKEYLTQLQEKQKARFTYGVMEKQFRRYYKEAANRPGKTGENLLTILESRLDNVVYRAGLARTRRMARQLVTHGHFEVNGQRVDVPS
;
A
#
# COMPACT_ATOMS: atom_id res chain seq x y z
N MET A 1 10.32 -6.61 -11.07
CA MET A 1 9.79 -5.33 -10.56
C MET A 1 10.23 -5.12 -9.11
N ALA A 2 10.71 -3.92 -8.75
CA ALA A 2 11.12 -3.62 -7.37
C ALA A 2 9.91 -3.62 -6.43
N ARG A 3 10.03 -4.29 -5.28
CA ARG A 3 8.98 -4.38 -4.26
C ARG A 3 9.58 -4.32 -2.85
N TYR A 4 8.78 -3.94 -1.86
CA TYR A 4 9.19 -4.03 -0.47
C TYR A 4 9.08 -5.48 0.00
N THR A 5 10.21 -6.08 0.38
CA THR A 5 10.30 -7.48 0.84
C THR A 5 10.43 -7.63 2.36
N GLY A 6 10.60 -6.52 3.08
CA GLY A 6 10.75 -6.52 4.53
C GLY A 6 9.45 -6.84 5.29
N PRO A 7 9.51 -6.91 6.63
CA PRO A 7 8.38 -7.26 7.48
C PRO A 7 7.32 -6.17 7.49
N ILE A 8 6.10 -6.51 7.06
CA ILE A 8 4.99 -5.56 6.96
C ILE A 8 4.41 -5.22 8.34
N THR A 9 4.32 -6.18 9.25
CA THR A 9 3.85 -5.96 10.64
C THR A 9 4.66 -4.87 11.35
N LYS A 10 5.98 -4.79 11.09
CA LYS A 10 6.82 -3.70 11.62
C LYS A 10 6.36 -2.33 11.11
N LYS A 11 5.89 -2.26 9.87
CA LYS A 11 5.34 -1.03 9.27
C LYS A 11 3.95 -0.71 9.83
N SER A 12 3.07 -1.72 9.91
CA SER A 12 1.74 -1.60 10.53
C SER A 12 1.86 -1.03 11.96
N ARG A 13 2.72 -1.61 12.78
CA ARG A 13 2.99 -1.14 14.14
C ARG A 13 3.51 0.30 14.20
N ARG A 14 4.45 0.67 13.31
CA ARG A 14 4.98 2.03 13.24
C ARG A 14 3.92 3.05 12.83
N LEU A 15 3.03 2.67 11.92
CA LEU A 15 1.98 3.54 11.39
C LEU A 15 0.67 3.44 12.19
N LYS A 16 0.65 2.63 13.25
CA LYS A 16 -0.51 2.41 14.13
C LYS A 16 -1.77 1.98 13.35
N THR A 17 -1.59 1.24 12.26
CA THR A 17 -2.69 0.81 11.38
C THR A 17 -2.34 -0.55 10.80
N ASP A 18 -3.28 -1.49 10.83
CA ASP A 18 -3.10 -2.76 10.12
C ASP A 18 -3.15 -2.53 8.61
N LEU A 19 -2.00 -2.71 7.94
CA LEU A 19 -1.83 -2.50 6.50
C LEU A 19 -2.24 -3.71 5.65
N VAL A 20 -2.43 -4.87 6.29
CA VAL A 20 -2.74 -6.14 5.60
C VAL A 20 -4.20 -6.50 5.76
N GLY A 21 -4.75 -6.22 6.92
CA GLY A 21 -6.06 -6.69 7.38
C GLY A 21 -5.95 -8.07 8.06
N GLY A 22 -6.25 -8.13 9.36
CA GLY A 22 -6.22 -9.37 10.15
C GLY A 22 -4.83 -9.83 10.56
N ASP A 23 -3.86 -8.92 10.74
CA ASP A 23 -2.53 -9.25 11.26
C ASP A 23 -2.57 -9.44 12.79
N LYS A 24 -2.69 -10.71 13.23
CA LYS A 24 -2.70 -11.10 14.65
C LYS A 24 -1.51 -10.54 15.44
N ASN A 25 -0.33 -10.41 14.82
CA ASN A 25 0.85 -9.88 15.49
C ASN A 25 0.75 -8.36 15.71
N PHE A 26 0.02 -7.67 14.85
CA PHE A 26 -0.30 -6.26 15.05
C PHE A 26 -1.28 -6.09 16.21
N ASP A 27 -2.32 -6.91 16.27
CA ASP A 27 -3.34 -6.86 17.36
C ASP A 27 -2.72 -7.12 18.72
N LEU A 28 -1.82 -8.09 18.83
CA LEU A 28 -1.10 -8.41 20.08
C LEU A 28 -0.15 -7.26 20.52
N ARG A 29 0.43 -6.52 19.60
CA ARG A 29 1.43 -5.48 19.89
C ARG A 29 1.26 -4.25 18.99
N PRO A 30 0.19 -3.43 19.17
CA PRO A 30 -0.13 -2.32 18.26
C PRO A 30 0.76 -1.07 18.41
N PHE A 31 1.78 -1.12 19.25
CA PHE A 31 2.72 -0.02 19.47
C PHE A 31 3.96 -0.13 18.56
N PRO A 32 4.65 1.00 18.27
CA PRO A 32 5.86 1.01 17.45
C PRO A 32 6.91 0.02 17.90
N PRO A 33 7.66 -0.61 16.99
CA PRO A 33 8.70 -1.57 17.35
C PRO A 33 9.92 -0.86 17.96
N GLY A 34 10.67 -1.61 18.79
CA GLY A 34 11.89 -1.15 19.44
C GLY A 34 11.72 -0.91 20.94
N GLN A 35 12.84 -0.67 21.61
CA GLN A 35 12.92 -0.52 23.06
C GLN A 35 12.05 0.64 23.58
N HIS A 36 11.91 1.71 22.81
CA HIS A 36 11.15 2.90 23.17
C HIS A 36 9.76 2.97 22.51
N GLY A 37 9.24 1.86 21.95
CA GLY A 37 7.99 1.83 21.21
C GLY A 37 6.75 2.28 22.01
N ARG A 38 6.75 2.11 23.34
CA ARG A 38 5.68 2.54 24.24
C ARG A 38 5.82 4.00 24.71
N ARG A 39 6.94 4.66 24.41
CA ARG A 39 7.16 6.04 24.85
C ARG A 39 6.19 6.98 24.14
N ARG A 40 5.57 7.87 24.91
CA ARG A 40 4.72 8.93 24.36
C ARG A 40 5.59 9.91 23.58
N SER A 41 5.30 10.11 22.32
CA SER A 41 5.96 11.10 21.46
C SER A 41 4.94 12.14 21.04
N GLN A 42 5.30 13.39 21.11
CA GLN A 42 4.49 14.48 20.56
C GLN A 42 4.60 14.44 19.04
N GLU A 43 3.49 14.16 18.38
CA GLU A 43 3.45 14.11 16.92
C GLU A 43 3.34 15.52 16.35
N LYS A 44 4.34 15.92 15.56
CA LYS A 44 4.34 17.17 14.82
C LYS A 44 3.50 16.98 13.54
N GLU A 45 2.88 18.04 13.05
CA GLU A 45 2.04 18.04 11.85
C GLU A 45 2.73 17.37 10.65
N TYR A 46 3.99 17.69 10.39
CA TYR A 46 4.77 17.05 9.34
C TYR A 46 4.84 15.51 9.48
N LEU A 47 5.00 15.01 10.70
CA LEU A 47 5.05 13.58 10.95
C LEU A 47 3.71 12.91 10.65
N THR A 48 2.59 13.56 11.01
CA THR A 48 1.25 13.08 10.73
C THR A 48 1.02 12.97 9.22
N GLN A 49 1.32 14.02 8.47
CA GLN A 49 1.21 14.03 7.01
C GLN A 49 2.10 12.96 6.36
N LEU A 50 3.33 12.79 6.84
CA LEU A 50 4.23 11.75 6.38
C LEU A 50 3.67 10.36 6.65
N GLN A 51 3.09 10.13 7.82
CA GLN A 51 2.48 8.85 8.19
C GLN A 51 1.31 8.51 7.28
N GLU A 52 0.41 9.46 6.99
CA GLU A 52 -0.73 9.23 6.09
C GLU A 52 -0.26 8.85 4.67
N LYS A 53 0.72 9.58 4.13
CA LYS A 53 1.35 9.19 2.87
C LYS A 53 1.93 7.77 2.93
N GLN A 54 2.64 7.42 3.99
CA GLN A 54 3.25 6.10 4.15
C GLN A 54 2.20 5.00 4.33
N LYS A 55 1.08 5.25 5.00
CA LYS A 55 -0.06 4.32 5.09
C LYS A 55 -0.53 3.95 3.68
N ALA A 56 -0.92 4.93 2.88
CA ALA A 56 -1.36 4.70 1.50
C ALA A 56 -0.30 3.90 0.71
N ARG A 57 0.95 4.34 0.71
CA ARG A 57 2.02 3.70 -0.02
C ARG A 57 2.23 2.23 0.35
N PHE A 58 2.23 1.89 1.64
CA PHE A 58 2.45 0.52 2.09
C PHE A 58 1.22 -0.37 1.94
N THR A 59 0.01 0.18 2.07
CA THR A 59 -1.23 -0.56 1.82
C THR A 59 -1.28 -1.10 0.39
N TYR A 60 -0.96 -0.25 -0.59
CA TYR A 60 -0.91 -0.66 -2.01
C TYR A 60 0.44 -1.27 -2.41
N GLY A 61 1.42 -1.30 -1.52
CA GLY A 61 2.74 -1.88 -1.78
C GLY A 61 3.54 -1.16 -2.87
N VAL A 62 3.29 0.13 -3.10
CA VAL A 62 3.93 0.93 -4.15
C VAL A 62 5.25 1.50 -3.64
N MET A 63 6.29 1.55 -4.50
CA MET A 63 7.56 2.18 -4.19
C MET A 63 7.47 3.71 -4.29
N GLU A 64 8.33 4.43 -3.58
CA GLU A 64 8.27 5.91 -3.47
C GLU A 64 8.31 6.61 -4.83
N LYS A 65 9.18 6.18 -5.74
CA LYS A 65 9.29 6.75 -7.09
C LYS A 65 7.98 6.63 -7.87
N GLN A 66 7.33 5.46 -7.82
CA GLN A 66 6.06 5.21 -8.49
C GLN A 66 4.91 5.97 -7.82
N PHE A 67 4.89 6.04 -6.49
CA PHE A 67 3.89 6.80 -5.75
C PHE A 67 3.95 8.30 -6.10
N ARG A 68 5.15 8.86 -6.24
CA ARG A 68 5.35 10.23 -6.71
C ARG A 68 4.79 10.48 -8.11
N ARG A 69 4.96 9.52 -9.02
CA ARG A 69 4.38 9.62 -10.38
C ARG A 69 2.86 9.69 -10.30
N TYR A 70 2.24 8.79 -9.54
CA TYR A 70 0.79 8.79 -9.36
C TYR A 70 0.28 10.08 -8.72
N TYR A 71 0.99 10.62 -7.74
CA TYR A 71 0.63 11.90 -7.18
C TYR A 71 0.67 13.05 -8.20
N LYS A 72 1.73 13.12 -9.02
CA LYS A 72 1.81 14.12 -10.10
C LYS A 72 0.68 13.96 -11.12
N GLU A 73 0.39 12.73 -11.50
CA GLU A 73 -0.71 12.43 -12.41
C GLU A 73 -2.06 12.83 -11.79
N ALA A 74 -2.30 12.50 -10.53
CA ALA A 74 -3.50 12.87 -9.80
C ALA A 74 -3.69 14.38 -9.68
N ALA A 75 -2.60 15.12 -9.47
CA ALA A 75 -2.62 16.58 -9.37
C ALA A 75 -2.96 17.26 -10.71
N ASN A 76 -2.63 16.62 -11.84
CA ASN A 76 -2.95 17.14 -13.18
C ASN A 76 -4.39 16.81 -13.62
N ARG A 77 -5.10 15.93 -12.92
CA ARG A 77 -6.49 15.59 -13.22
C ARG A 77 -7.44 16.62 -12.59
N PRO A 78 -8.56 16.95 -13.23
CA PRO A 78 -9.57 17.81 -12.64
C PRO A 78 -10.16 17.16 -11.37
N GLY A 79 -10.56 17.98 -10.40
CA GLY A 79 -11.14 17.54 -9.14
C GLY A 79 -10.15 17.49 -7.98
N LYS A 80 -10.50 16.74 -6.94
CA LYS A 80 -9.68 16.63 -5.73
C LYS A 80 -8.51 15.67 -5.92
N THR A 81 -7.29 16.15 -5.77
CA THR A 81 -6.07 15.36 -5.94
C THR A 81 -6.05 14.07 -5.11
N GLY A 82 -6.56 14.09 -3.88
CA GLY A 82 -6.62 12.91 -3.02
C GLY A 82 -7.53 11.82 -3.57
N GLU A 83 -8.73 12.17 -4.05
CA GLU A 83 -9.68 11.25 -4.67
C GLU A 83 -9.10 10.67 -5.97
N ASN A 84 -8.51 11.53 -6.81
CA ASN A 84 -7.84 11.10 -8.04
C ASN A 84 -6.68 10.13 -7.75
N LEU A 85 -5.88 10.39 -6.71
CA LEU A 85 -4.80 9.49 -6.31
C LEU A 85 -5.33 8.13 -5.85
N LEU A 86 -6.38 8.10 -5.05
CA LEU A 86 -7.01 6.85 -4.62
C LEU A 86 -7.59 6.09 -5.81
N THR A 87 -8.23 6.77 -6.76
CA THR A 87 -8.73 6.16 -8.00
C THR A 87 -7.61 5.50 -8.80
N ILE A 88 -6.46 6.18 -8.97
CA ILE A 88 -5.28 5.59 -9.65
C ILE A 88 -4.75 4.36 -8.90
N LEU A 89 -4.70 4.41 -7.57
CA LEU A 89 -4.21 3.29 -6.76
C LEU A 89 -5.19 2.10 -6.76
N GLU A 90 -6.49 2.35 -6.73
CA GLU A 90 -7.52 1.31 -6.77
C GLU A 90 -7.64 0.66 -8.15
N SER A 91 -7.40 1.40 -9.25
CA SER A 91 -7.46 0.87 -10.62
C SER A 91 -6.26 -0.01 -11.02
N ARG A 92 -5.25 -0.15 -10.17
CA ARG A 92 -4.13 -1.05 -10.43
C ARG A 92 -4.59 -2.51 -10.51
N LEU A 93 -4.07 -3.26 -11.47
CA LEU A 93 -4.46 -4.65 -11.70
C LEU A 93 -4.22 -5.54 -10.46
N ASP A 94 -3.09 -5.37 -9.75
CA ASP A 94 -2.83 -6.11 -8.52
C ASP A 94 -3.87 -5.83 -7.42
N ASN A 95 -4.37 -4.61 -7.35
CA ASN A 95 -5.42 -4.26 -6.41
C ASN A 95 -6.80 -4.75 -6.87
N VAL A 96 -7.11 -4.66 -8.15
CA VAL A 96 -8.36 -5.21 -8.73
C VAL A 96 -8.46 -6.71 -8.46
N VAL A 97 -7.41 -7.48 -8.72
CA VAL A 97 -7.33 -8.93 -8.43
C VAL A 97 -7.55 -9.21 -6.94
N TYR A 98 -6.97 -8.40 -6.06
CA TYR A 98 -7.19 -8.52 -4.61
C TYR A 98 -8.64 -8.20 -4.24
N ARG A 99 -9.21 -7.10 -4.76
CA ARG A 99 -10.61 -6.69 -4.48
C ARG A 99 -11.63 -7.69 -5.02
N ALA A 100 -11.34 -8.32 -6.15
CA ALA A 100 -12.15 -9.41 -6.71
C ALA A 100 -12.11 -10.72 -5.90
N GLY A 101 -11.30 -10.78 -4.82
CA GLY A 101 -11.19 -11.97 -3.97
C GLY A 101 -10.34 -13.10 -4.55
N LEU A 102 -9.70 -12.89 -5.71
CA LEU A 102 -8.85 -13.90 -6.37
C LEU A 102 -7.51 -14.12 -5.65
N ALA A 103 -7.16 -13.24 -4.73
CA ALA A 103 -5.95 -13.37 -3.91
C ALA A 103 -6.23 -12.90 -2.48
N ARG A 104 -5.66 -13.60 -1.49
CA ARG A 104 -5.85 -13.29 -0.07
C ARG A 104 -5.19 -11.98 0.38
N THR A 105 -4.14 -11.55 -0.32
CA THR A 105 -3.41 -10.32 -0.01
C THR A 105 -2.98 -9.59 -1.28
N ARG A 106 -2.80 -8.26 -1.22
CA ARG A 106 -2.27 -7.48 -2.34
C ARG A 106 -0.88 -7.95 -2.79
N ARG A 107 -0.07 -8.50 -1.87
CA ARG A 107 1.25 -9.08 -2.21
C ARG A 107 1.10 -10.35 -3.05
N MET A 108 0.17 -11.23 -2.68
CA MET A 108 -0.15 -12.43 -3.46
C MET A 108 -0.71 -12.05 -4.83
N ALA A 109 -1.67 -11.12 -4.87
CA ALA A 109 -2.23 -10.60 -6.11
C ALA A 109 -1.13 -10.09 -7.07
N ARG A 110 -0.23 -9.28 -6.56
CA ARG A 110 0.92 -8.78 -7.35
C ARG A 110 1.80 -9.91 -7.88
N GLN A 111 2.08 -10.93 -7.07
CA GLN A 111 2.87 -12.07 -7.51
C GLN A 111 2.17 -12.84 -8.61
N LEU A 112 0.88 -13.12 -8.47
CA LEU A 112 0.08 -13.80 -9.48
C LEU A 112 0.05 -13.01 -10.79
N VAL A 113 -0.14 -11.69 -10.74
CA VAL A 113 -0.10 -10.84 -11.94
C VAL A 113 1.28 -10.89 -12.60
N THR A 114 2.37 -10.67 -11.83
CA THR A 114 3.73 -10.67 -12.40
C THR A 114 4.18 -12.02 -12.94
N HIS A 115 3.57 -13.11 -12.50
CA HIS A 115 3.77 -14.46 -13.06
C HIS A 115 2.86 -14.75 -14.25
N GLY A 116 2.03 -13.77 -14.67
CA GLY A 116 1.19 -13.86 -15.88
C GLY A 116 0.04 -14.86 -15.75
N HIS A 117 -0.57 -14.97 -14.55
CA HIS A 117 -1.74 -15.81 -14.33
C HIS A 117 -3.06 -15.14 -14.72
N PHE A 118 -3.02 -13.91 -15.23
CA PHE A 118 -4.20 -13.15 -15.60
C PHE A 118 -4.14 -12.69 -17.06
N GLU A 119 -5.29 -12.68 -17.66
CA GLU A 119 -5.53 -12.08 -18.97
C GLU A 119 -6.51 -10.91 -18.81
N VAL A 120 -6.29 -9.87 -19.59
CA VAL A 120 -7.18 -8.73 -19.71
C VAL A 120 -7.58 -8.61 -21.18
N ASN A 121 -8.89 -8.73 -21.46
CA ASN A 121 -9.42 -8.72 -22.82
C ASN A 121 -8.75 -9.77 -23.76
N GLY A 122 -8.47 -10.96 -23.22
CA GLY A 122 -7.84 -12.05 -23.97
C GLY A 122 -6.33 -11.93 -24.16
N GLN A 123 -5.70 -10.92 -23.56
CA GLN A 123 -4.25 -10.73 -23.60
C GLN A 123 -3.63 -10.97 -22.22
N ARG A 124 -2.60 -11.79 -22.17
CA ARG A 124 -1.84 -12.06 -20.95
C ARG A 124 -1.13 -10.78 -20.47
N VAL A 125 -1.29 -10.45 -19.19
CA VAL A 125 -0.69 -9.27 -18.57
C VAL A 125 0.19 -9.69 -17.40
N ASP A 126 1.42 -9.16 -17.36
CA ASP A 126 2.40 -9.39 -16.28
C ASP A 126 2.78 -8.11 -15.52
N VAL A 127 2.21 -6.98 -15.90
CA VAL A 127 2.45 -5.67 -15.28
C VAL A 127 1.26 -5.30 -14.38
N PRO A 128 1.48 -5.12 -13.06
CA PRO A 128 0.40 -4.82 -12.11
C PRO A 128 -0.04 -3.35 -12.07
N SER A 129 0.58 -2.46 -12.82
CA SER A 129 0.26 -1.01 -12.84
C SER A 129 -0.38 -0.57 -14.13
#